data_b2c53c97a0a0757cb88407430239266e
#
_entry.id   b2c53c97a0a0757cb88407430239266e
#
_cell.length_a   1.000
_cell.length_b   1.000
_cell.length_c   1.000
_cell.angle_alpha   90.00
_cell.angle_beta   90.00
_cell.angle_gamma   90.00
#
_symmetry.space_group_name_H-M   'P 1'
#
loop_
_entity.id
_entity.type
_entity.pdbx_description
1 polymer ?
#
loop_
_entity_poly.entity_id
_entity_poly.type
_entity_poly.pdbx_seq_one_letter_code
_entity_poly.pdbx_strand_id
1 'polypeptide(L)'
;VMVGQTAIVNRLLWMQNHYPLTGEDVVAQKTPCSFDVSVWEFFWPFIAGAKLVMAEPEAHRDPLAMQQFFAEYGVTTTQFVPSMLAAFVASLTPETARQSCATLKQVFCSGEALPADLCREWQQLTGAPLHNLYGPTEAAVDVSWYPAFGEELAEVRGSSVPIGYPVWNTGLRILDAMMHPVPPGVVGDLYLTGIQLAQGYLGRPDLTASRFIADPFTPGERMYRTGDVARWLENGAVEYLGRSDDQLKIRGQRIELGEIDRGMQALPDVEQAVTHACVINQAAATGGDARQLVG
;
A
#
# COMPACT_ATOMS: atom_id res chain seq x y z
N VAL A 1 -14.91 7.35 -1.66
CA VAL A 1 -14.52 7.08 -3.05
C VAL A 1 -15.52 6.14 -3.68
N MET A 2 -15.95 6.40 -4.93
CA MET A 2 -16.90 5.55 -5.67
C MET A 2 -16.11 4.69 -6.65
N VAL A 3 -15.81 3.45 -6.24
CA VAL A 3 -15.09 2.48 -7.07
C VAL A 3 -16.08 1.61 -7.83
N GLY A 4 -15.87 1.48 -9.14
CA GLY A 4 -16.72 0.65 -9.99
C GLY A 4 -16.39 -0.84 -9.90
N GLN A 5 -17.38 -1.70 -10.13
CA GLN A 5 -17.20 -3.16 -10.10
C GLN A 5 -16.12 -3.63 -11.08
N THR A 6 -16.08 -3.07 -12.30
CA THR A 6 -15.07 -3.41 -13.31
C THR A 6 -13.63 -3.19 -12.82
N ALA A 7 -13.41 -2.11 -12.06
CA ALA A 7 -12.10 -1.81 -11.49
C ALA A 7 -11.63 -2.90 -10.49
N ILE A 8 -12.53 -3.32 -9.60
CA ILE A 8 -12.26 -4.40 -8.63
C ILE A 8 -12.05 -5.74 -9.34
N VAL A 9 -12.86 -6.07 -10.34
CA VAL A 9 -12.71 -7.30 -11.12
C VAL A 9 -11.35 -7.33 -11.82
N ASN A 10 -10.94 -6.22 -12.47
CA ASN A 10 -9.62 -6.12 -13.09
C ASN A 10 -8.50 -6.40 -12.09
N ARG A 11 -8.57 -5.79 -10.90
CA ARG A 11 -7.59 -5.96 -9.83
C ARG A 11 -7.50 -7.42 -9.35
N LEU A 12 -8.65 -8.07 -9.10
CA LEU A 12 -8.70 -9.44 -8.60
C LEU A 12 -8.25 -10.46 -9.66
N LEU A 13 -8.64 -10.29 -10.91
CA LEU A 13 -8.23 -11.18 -12.00
C LEU A 13 -6.75 -11.05 -12.32
N TRP A 14 -6.20 -9.83 -12.29
CA TRP A 14 -4.76 -9.62 -12.38
C TRP A 14 -4.03 -10.36 -11.25
N MET A 15 -4.51 -10.23 -10.01
CA MET A 15 -3.91 -10.86 -8.85
C MET A 15 -3.94 -12.39 -8.97
N GLN A 16 -5.06 -12.97 -9.42
CA GLN A 16 -5.17 -14.41 -9.66
C GLN A 16 -4.25 -14.92 -10.77
N ASN A 17 -4.03 -14.12 -11.82
CA ASN A 17 -3.12 -14.51 -12.89
C ASN A 17 -1.65 -14.39 -12.47
N HIS A 18 -1.30 -13.34 -11.73
CA HIS A 18 0.08 -13.03 -11.37
C HIS A 18 0.57 -13.82 -10.15
N TYR A 19 -0.32 -14.07 -9.19
CA TYR A 19 -0.09 -14.78 -7.93
C TYR A 19 -1.12 -15.89 -7.72
N PRO A 20 -1.16 -16.92 -8.57
CA PRO A 20 -2.27 -17.86 -8.60
C PRO A 20 -2.49 -18.56 -7.26
N LEU A 21 -3.69 -18.40 -6.70
CA LEU A 21 -4.18 -19.25 -5.61
C LEU A 21 -4.83 -20.50 -6.15
N THR A 22 -4.80 -21.55 -5.34
CA THR A 22 -5.46 -22.83 -5.57
C THR A 22 -6.35 -23.21 -4.38
N GLY A 23 -7.11 -24.28 -4.47
CA GLY A 23 -7.92 -24.80 -3.36
C GLY A 23 -7.12 -25.22 -2.12
N GLU A 24 -5.81 -25.37 -2.23
CA GLU A 24 -4.92 -25.71 -1.12
C GLU A 24 -4.45 -24.48 -0.34
N ASP A 25 -4.68 -23.28 -0.88
CA ASP A 25 -4.21 -22.04 -0.26
C ASP A 25 -5.15 -21.56 0.82
N VAL A 26 -4.56 -20.89 1.81
CA VAL A 26 -5.26 -20.30 2.96
C VAL A 26 -4.93 -18.81 3.02
N VAL A 27 -5.92 -17.98 2.79
CA VAL A 27 -5.80 -16.51 2.82
C VAL A 27 -6.24 -15.99 4.18
N ALA A 28 -5.41 -15.15 4.79
CA ALA A 28 -5.74 -14.48 6.04
C ALA A 28 -6.57 -13.23 5.78
N GLN A 29 -7.77 -13.15 6.35
CA GLN A 29 -8.52 -11.91 6.47
C GLN A 29 -8.28 -11.32 7.86
N LYS A 30 -7.60 -10.19 7.91
CA LYS A 30 -7.23 -9.49 9.14
C LYS A 30 -7.31 -7.96 9.01
N THR A 31 -7.39 -7.47 7.78
CA THR A 31 -7.46 -6.02 7.53
C THR A 31 -8.87 -5.53 7.84
N PRO A 32 -9.02 -4.47 8.66
CA PRO A 32 -10.34 -3.88 8.89
C PRO A 32 -11.02 -3.50 7.58
N CYS A 33 -12.32 -3.78 7.46
CA CYS A 33 -13.09 -3.55 6.22
C CYS A 33 -13.23 -2.07 5.83
N SER A 34 -12.81 -1.15 6.68
CA SER A 34 -12.69 0.27 6.37
C SER A 34 -11.50 0.60 5.45
N PHE A 35 -10.55 -0.33 5.28
CA PHE A 35 -9.46 -0.23 4.33
C PHE A 35 -9.76 -1.07 3.09
N ASP A 36 -9.55 -0.50 1.91
CA ASP A 36 -9.87 -1.13 0.62
C ASP A 36 -9.03 -2.37 0.31
N VAL A 37 -7.85 -2.51 0.91
CA VAL A 37 -7.04 -3.74 0.85
C VAL A 37 -7.82 -4.97 1.32
N SER A 38 -8.75 -4.83 2.27
CA SER A 38 -9.61 -5.93 2.72
C SER A 38 -10.45 -6.56 1.62
N VAL A 39 -10.72 -5.82 0.54
CA VAL A 39 -11.54 -6.29 -0.58
C VAL A 39 -10.95 -7.53 -1.23
N TRP A 40 -9.65 -7.56 -1.48
CA TRP A 40 -9.05 -8.75 -2.07
C TRP A 40 -8.90 -9.89 -1.06
N GLU A 41 -8.70 -9.60 0.24
CA GLU A 41 -8.70 -10.63 1.28
C GLU A 41 -10.04 -11.39 1.30
N PHE A 42 -11.19 -10.67 1.12
CA PHE A 42 -12.51 -11.27 1.09
C PHE A 42 -12.83 -12.01 -0.20
N PHE A 43 -12.54 -11.41 -1.37
CA PHE A 43 -13.10 -11.89 -2.63
C PHE A 43 -12.17 -12.80 -3.44
N TRP A 44 -10.85 -12.58 -3.39
CA TRP A 44 -9.91 -13.36 -4.16
C TRP A 44 -9.90 -14.86 -3.79
N PRO A 45 -9.94 -15.27 -2.51
CA PRO A 45 -10.01 -16.69 -2.16
C PRO A 45 -11.20 -17.41 -2.80
N PHE A 46 -12.37 -16.76 -2.83
CA PHE A 46 -13.57 -17.37 -3.40
C PHE A 46 -13.51 -17.50 -4.92
N ILE A 47 -12.87 -16.58 -5.62
CA ILE A 47 -12.63 -16.71 -7.06
C ILE A 47 -11.75 -17.93 -7.38
N ALA A 48 -10.76 -18.19 -6.52
CA ALA A 48 -9.79 -19.27 -6.70
C ALA A 48 -10.22 -20.62 -6.10
N GLY A 49 -11.29 -20.66 -5.30
CA GLY A 49 -11.67 -21.83 -4.50
C GLY A 49 -10.73 -22.11 -3.33
N ALA A 50 -9.96 -21.10 -2.89
CA ALA A 50 -9.08 -21.16 -1.74
C ALA A 50 -9.86 -20.98 -0.42
N LYS A 51 -9.19 -21.26 0.70
CA LYS A 51 -9.77 -21.07 2.04
C LYS A 51 -9.57 -19.62 2.49
N LEU A 52 -10.57 -19.09 3.16
CA LEU A 52 -10.48 -17.82 3.89
C LEU A 52 -10.53 -18.11 5.39
N VAL A 53 -9.56 -17.61 6.15
CA VAL A 53 -9.55 -17.65 7.62
C VAL A 53 -9.58 -16.23 8.15
N MET A 54 -10.45 -16.01 9.15
CA MET A 54 -10.67 -14.68 9.71
C MET A 54 -9.93 -14.58 11.05
N ALA A 55 -9.10 -13.56 11.19
CA ALA A 55 -8.45 -13.26 12.44
C ALA A 55 -9.46 -12.64 13.42
N GLU A 56 -9.21 -12.85 14.72
CA GLU A 56 -9.99 -12.19 15.77
C GLU A 56 -9.91 -10.66 15.64
N PRO A 57 -10.95 -9.93 16.06
CA PRO A 57 -10.91 -8.48 16.07
C PRO A 57 -9.66 -7.94 16.78
N GLU A 58 -9.02 -6.94 16.20
CA GLU A 58 -7.79 -6.30 16.69
C GLU A 58 -6.52 -7.18 16.69
N ALA A 59 -6.60 -8.49 16.37
CA ALA A 59 -5.43 -9.39 16.34
C ALA A 59 -4.32 -8.89 15.41
N HIS A 60 -4.68 -8.17 14.34
CA HIS A 60 -3.71 -7.58 13.41
C HIS A 60 -2.72 -6.61 14.06
N ARG A 61 -3.03 -6.07 15.26
CA ARG A 61 -2.17 -5.17 16.03
C ARG A 61 -1.22 -5.89 16.98
N ASP A 62 -1.44 -7.19 17.20
CA ASP A 62 -0.61 -8.01 18.08
C ASP A 62 0.23 -8.99 17.26
N PRO A 63 1.56 -8.77 17.14
CA PRO A 63 2.45 -9.65 16.41
C PRO A 63 2.44 -11.10 16.91
N LEU A 64 2.27 -11.35 18.21
CA LEU A 64 2.26 -12.69 18.78
C LEU A 64 0.95 -13.41 18.43
N ALA A 65 -0.18 -12.72 18.52
CA ALA A 65 -1.46 -13.25 18.07
C ALA A 65 -1.43 -13.62 16.58
N MET A 66 -0.77 -12.79 15.74
CA MET A 66 -0.60 -13.08 14.32
C MET A 66 0.30 -14.28 14.06
N GLN A 67 1.40 -14.47 14.82
CA GLN A 67 2.23 -15.68 14.71
C GLN A 67 1.43 -16.95 15.03
N GLN A 68 0.65 -16.94 16.10
CA GLN A 68 -0.21 -18.05 16.48
C GLN A 68 -1.27 -18.35 15.41
N PHE A 69 -1.93 -17.30 14.91
CA PHE A 69 -2.95 -17.40 13.87
C PHE A 69 -2.39 -18.02 12.57
N PHE A 70 -1.20 -17.59 12.13
CA PHE A 70 -0.57 -18.16 10.93
C PHE A 70 -0.22 -19.64 11.11
N ALA A 71 0.34 -20.01 12.27
CA ALA A 71 0.69 -21.41 12.58
C ALA A 71 -0.55 -22.30 12.69
N GLU A 72 -1.59 -21.84 13.40
CA GLU A 72 -2.82 -22.61 13.68
C GLU A 72 -3.59 -22.94 12.40
N TYR A 73 -3.74 -21.92 11.51
CA TYR A 73 -4.56 -22.09 10.30
C TYR A 73 -3.74 -22.45 9.05
N GLY A 74 -2.42 -22.52 9.16
CA GLY A 74 -1.55 -22.81 8.02
C GLY A 74 -1.67 -21.76 6.91
N VAL A 75 -1.65 -20.49 7.28
CA VAL A 75 -1.82 -19.38 6.34
C VAL A 75 -0.74 -19.41 5.25
N THR A 76 -1.16 -19.33 3.98
CA THR A 76 -0.24 -19.29 2.83
C THR A 76 -0.10 -17.91 2.23
N THR A 77 -1.12 -17.06 2.42
CA THR A 77 -1.18 -15.72 1.81
C THR A 77 -1.70 -14.70 2.81
N THR A 78 -0.97 -13.61 2.97
CA THR A 78 -1.32 -12.51 3.86
C THR A 78 -0.77 -11.19 3.34
N GLN A 79 -1.21 -10.09 3.95
CA GLN A 79 -0.66 -8.76 3.68
C GLN A 79 -0.29 -8.03 4.97
N PHE A 80 0.57 -7.03 4.85
CA PHE A 80 0.93 -6.11 5.92
C PHE A 80 1.00 -4.67 5.39
N VAL A 81 0.78 -3.72 6.28
CA VAL A 81 1.34 -2.38 6.12
C VAL A 81 2.80 -2.45 6.58
N PRO A 82 3.76 -1.78 5.93
CA PRO A 82 5.18 -1.86 6.28
C PRO A 82 5.49 -1.65 7.75
N SER A 83 4.85 -0.69 8.41
CA SER A 83 5.02 -0.45 9.85
C SER A 83 4.58 -1.63 10.72
N MET A 84 3.54 -2.36 10.31
CA MET A 84 3.09 -3.57 11.01
C MET A 84 3.97 -4.77 10.70
N LEU A 85 4.47 -4.89 9.46
CA LEU A 85 5.47 -5.90 9.12
C LEU A 85 6.73 -5.73 9.98
N ALA A 86 7.20 -4.49 10.16
CA ALA A 86 8.35 -4.19 11.01
C ALA A 86 8.13 -4.65 12.46
N ALA A 87 6.95 -4.39 13.04
CA ALA A 87 6.60 -4.87 14.38
C ALA A 87 6.54 -6.41 14.44
N PHE A 88 6.00 -7.05 13.40
CA PHE A 88 5.95 -8.49 13.28
C PHE A 88 7.36 -9.10 13.20
N VAL A 89 8.22 -8.59 12.32
CA VAL A 89 9.62 -9.02 12.15
C VAL A 89 10.40 -8.85 13.46
N ALA A 90 10.28 -7.71 14.15
CA ALA A 90 10.93 -7.45 15.43
C ALA A 90 10.51 -8.43 16.55
N SER A 91 9.35 -9.06 16.42
CA SER A 91 8.87 -10.08 17.37
C SER A 91 9.30 -11.52 17.02
N LEU A 92 9.87 -11.74 15.82
CA LEU A 92 10.30 -13.05 15.36
C LEU A 92 11.68 -13.43 15.90
N THR A 93 11.82 -14.69 16.26
CA THR A 93 13.10 -15.39 16.38
C THR A 93 13.22 -16.37 15.21
N PRO A 94 14.41 -16.92 14.90
CA PRO A 94 14.54 -17.96 13.87
C PRO A 94 13.67 -19.19 14.13
N GLU A 95 13.35 -19.47 15.39
CA GLU A 95 12.47 -20.58 15.76
C GLU A 95 11.01 -20.25 15.50
N THR A 96 10.52 -19.10 15.99
CA THR A 96 9.12 -18.70 15.78
C THR A 96 8.82 -18.40 14.32
N ALA A 97 9.80 -17.89 13.55
CA ALA A 97 9.68 -17.72 12.10
C ALA A 97 9.45 -19.05 11.39
N ARG A 98 10.20 -20.10 11.76
CA ARG A 98 9.99 -21.46 11.20
C ARG A 98 8.65 -22.07 11.59
N GLN A 99 8.11 -21.71 12.75
CA GLN A 99 6.82 -22.24 13.21
C GLN A 99 5.64 -21.50 12.58
N SER A 100 5.69 -20.16 12.55
CA SER A 100 4.55 -19.34 12.14
C SER A 100 4.55 -18.98 10.65
N CYS A 101 5.71 -18.93 10.00
CA CYS A 101 5.83 -18.51 8.61
C CYS A 101 6.13 -19.65 7.62
N ALA A 102 6.24 -20.91 8.08
CA ALA A 102 6.62 -22.03 7.24
C ALA A 102 5.67 -22.31 6.06
N THR A 103 4.41 -21.96 6.20
CA THR A 103 3.38 -22.17 5.18
C THR A 103 3.20 -20.98 4.24
N LEU A 104 3.81 -19.83 4.56
CA LEU A 104 3.68 -18.61 3.74
C LEU A 104 4.32 -18.81 2.36
N LYS A 105 3.50 -18.69 1.33
CA LYS A 105 3.93 -18.77 -0.08
C LYS A 105 4.11 -17.39 -0.69
N GLN A 106 3.34 -16.41 -0.21
CA GLN A 106 3.39 -15.02 -0.68
C GLN A 106 2.85 -14.06 0.36
N VAL A 107 3.55 -12.96 0.53
CA VAL A 107 3.20 -11.89 1.45
C VAL A 107 3.21 -10.58 0.70
N PHE A 108 2.18 -9.76 0.92
CA PHE A 108 2.05 -8.47 0.28
C PHE A 108 2.28 -7.34 1.28
N CYS A 109 2.90 -6.26 0.83
CA CYS A 109 2.97 -5.00 1.56
C CYS A 109 2.38 -3.87 0.73
N SER A 110 1.58 -3.02 1.35
CA SER A 110 1.05 -1.80 0.71
C SER A 110 0.73 -0.73 1.76
N GLY A 111 0.40 0.46 1.28
CA GLY A 111 -0.07 1.56 2.12
C GLY A 111 1.00 2.53 2.62
N GLU A 112 2.26 2.15 2.68
CA GLU A 112 3.40 2.99 3.07
C GLU A 112 4.60 2.67 2.18
N ALA A 113 5.64 3.52 2.21
CA ALA A 113 6.92 3.18 1.59
C ALA A 113 7.54 1.96 2.29
N LEU A 114 7.89 0.93 1.54
CA LEU A 114 8.42 -0.33 2.07
C LEU A 114 9.96 -0.24 2.20
N PRO A 115 10.53 -0.22 3.43
CA PRO A 115 11.97 -0.14 3.62
C PRO A 115 12.70 -1.36 3.07
N ALA A 116 13.77 -1.15 2.30
CA ALA A 116 14.56 -2.23 1.72
C ALA A 116 15.25 -3.11 2.78
N ASP A 117 15.70 -2.51 3.88
CA ASP A 117 16.32 -3.26 4.98
C ASP A 117 15.34 -4.18 5.69
N LEU A 118 14.08 -3.76 5.87
CA LEU A 118 13.01 -4.60 6.40
C LEU A 118 12.75 -5.81 5.49
N CYS A 119 12.77 -5.61 4.17
CA CYS A 119 12.62 -6.73 3.23
C CYS A 119 13.77 -7.73 3.32
N ARG A 120 15.02 -7.25 3.48
CA ARG A 120 16.20 -8.10 3.66
C ARG A 120 16.12 -8.91 4.96
N GLU A 121 15.71 -8.27 6.05
CA GLU A 121 15.50 -8.94 7.34
C GLU A 121 14.39 -9.99 7.25
N TRP A 122 13.25 -9.66 6.63
CA TRP A 122 12.16 -10.58 6.36
C TRP A 122 12.63 -11.80 5.57
N GLN A 123 13.37 -11.59 4.49
CA GLN A 123 13.89 -12.67 3.64
C GLN A 123 14.87 -13.59 4.40
N GLN A 124 15.72 -13.01 5.24
CA GLN A 124 16.67 -13.78 6.06
C GLN A 124 15.97 -14.65 7.12
N LEU A 125 14.92 -14.12 7.76
CA LEU A 125 14.22 -14.82 8.84
C LEU A 125 13.26 -15.89 8.33
N THR A 126 12.53 -15.61 7.24
CA THR A 126 11.40 -16.45 6.82
C THR A 126 11.62 -17.15 5.50
N GLY A 127 12.38 -16.56 4.59
CA GLY A 127 12.52 -17.00 3.20
C GLY A 127 11.24 -16.84 2.35
N ALA A 128 10.13 -16.39 2.93
CA ALA A 128 8.87 -16.23 2.21
C ALA A 128 8.92 -15.03 1.24
N PRO A 129 8.44 -15.18 -0.02
CA PRO A 129 8.37 -14.07 -0.97
C PRO A 129 7.55 -12.89 -0.45
N LEU A 130 8.11 -11.69 -0.56
CA LEU A 130 7.48 -10.43 -0.19
C LEU A 130 7.27 -9.58 -1.45
N HIS A 131 6.10 -8.99 -1.61
CA HIS A 131 5.73 -8.17 -2.76
C HIS A 131 5.29 -6.80 -2.30
N ASN A 132 5.85 -5.75 -2.92
CA ASN A 132 5.40 -4.38 -2.70
C ASN A 132 4.27 -4.06 -3.67
N LEU A 133 3.13 -3.63 -3.15
CA LEU A 133 1.99 -3.15 -3.93
C LEU A 133 1.75 -1.67 -3.63
N TYR A 134 1.35 -0.91 -4.62
CA TYR A 134 1.06 0.49 -4.46
C TYR A 134 -0.24 0.87 -5.19
N GLY A 135 -1.06 1.65 -4.52
CA GLY A 135 -2.24 2.29 -5.09
C GLY A 135 -3.00 3.10 -4.04
N PRO A 136 -3.70 4.16 -4.46
CA PRO A 136 -4.73 4.81 -3.67
C PRO A 136 -6.09 4.16 -3.92
N THR A 137 -7.02 4.33 -3.00
CA THR A 137 -8.42 3.87 -3.14
C THR A 137 -9.08 4.41 -4.42
N GLU A 138 -8.67 5.59 -4.88
CA GLU A 138 -9.12 6.23 -6.11
C GLU A 138 -8.75 5.48 -7.38
N ALA A 139 -7.91 4.44 -7.24
CA ALA A 139 -7.55 3.55 -8.34
C ALA A 139 -7.69 2.06 -7.96
N ALA A 140 -8.70 1.75 -7.12
CA ALA A 140 -9.13 0.40 -6.77
C ALA A 140 -8.03 -0.46 -6.14
N VAL A 141 -7.60 -0.09 -4.95
CA VAL A 141 -6.67 -0.79 -4.05
C VAL A 141 -5.21 -0.60 -4.44
N ASP A 142 -4.74 -1.30 -5.46
CA ASP A 142 -3.35 -1.21 -5.92
C ASP A 142 -3.29 -1.20 -7.45
N VAL A 143 -2.39 -0.40 -8.01
CA VAL A 143 -2.20 -0.21 -9.45
C VAL A 143 -0.80 -0.58 -9.92
N SER A 144 0.12 -0.83 -9.01
CA SER A 144 1.44 -1.31 -9.35
C SER A 144 1.98 -2.31 -8.34
N TRP A 145 3.03 -3.02 -8.74
CA TRP A 145 3.63 -4.11 -8.00
C TRP A 145 5.14 -4.19 -8.22
N TYR A 146 5.87 -4.67 -7.21
CA TYR A 146 7.31 -4.96 -7.32
C TYR A 146 7.67 -6.16 -6.44
N PRO A 147 8.49 -7.14 -6.94
CA PRO A 147 8.99 -8.22 -6.11
C PRO A 147 10.06 -7.69 -5.15
N ALA A 148 9.79 -7.77 -3.85
CA ALA A 148 10.68 -7.28 -2.79
C ALA A 148 11.50 -8.43 -2.17
N PHE A 149 12.02 -9.32 -3.00
CA PHE A 149 12.82 -10.49 -2.63
C PHE A 149 13.77 -10.89 -3.75
N GLY A 150 14.72 -11.81 -3.47
CA GLY A 150 15.61 -12.37 -4.48
C GLY A 150 16.54 -11.36 -5.13
N GLU A 151 16.74 -11.50 -6.43
CA GLU A 151 17.64 -10.66 -7.23
C GLU A 151 17.13 -9.22 -7.30
N GLU A 152 15.82 -9.01 -7.47
CA GLU A 152 15.22 -7.69 -7.53
C GLU A 152 15.46 -6.88 -6.25
N LEU A 153 15.35 -7.52 -5.08
CA LEU A 153 15.69 -6.86 -3.81
C LEU A 153 17.19 -6.56 -3.70
N ALA A 154 18.04 -7.44 -4.21
CA ALA A 154 19.49 -7.23 -4.20
C ALA A 154 19.92 -6.04 -5.05
N GLU A 155 19.17 -5.70 -6.10
CA GLU A 155 19.42 -4.55 -6.97
C GLU A 155 18.94 -3.22 -6.39
N VAL A 156 18.07 -3.24 -5.37
CA VAL A 156 17.54 -2.01 -4.74
C VAL A 156 18.68 -1.23 -4.07
N ARG A 157 18.91 -0.01 -4.55
CA ARG A 157 19.95 0.92 -4.04
C ARG A 157 19.37 1.99 -3.11
N GLY A 158 18.06 2.26 -3.20
CA GLY A 158 17.35 3.22 -2.35
C GLY A 158 17.08 2.71 -0.94
N SER A 159 16.58 3.58 -0.09
CA SER A 159 16.14 3.23 1.27
C SER A 159 14.82 2.44 1.27
N SER A 160 14.02 2.56 0.21
CA SER A 160 12.76 1.85 0.02
C SER A 160 12.75 1.07 -1.29
N VAL A 161 11.93 0.04 -1.32
CA VAL A 161 11.65 -0.76 -2.51
C VAL A 161 10.81 0.07 -3.49
N PRO A 162 11.06 -0.02 -4.82
CA PRO A 162 10.23 0.65 -5.83
C PRO A 162 8.74 0.26 -5.70
N ILE A 163 7.87 1.14 -6.18
CA ILE A 163 6.45 0.80 -6.39
C ILE A 163 6.24 0.00 -7.68
N GLY A 164 7.25 -0.06 -8.53
CA GLY A 164 7.42 -1.02 -9.61
C GLY A 164 6.63 -0.75 -10.87
N TYR A 165 5.91 -1.77 -11.36
CA TYR A 165 5.29 -1.84 -12.67
C TYR A 165 3.77 -1.78 -12.58
N PRO A 166 3.06 -1.21 -13.58
CA PRO A 166 1.61 -1.16 -13.56
C PRO A 166 0.98 -2.56 -13.64
N VAL A 167 -0.18 -2.73 -13.01
CA VAL A 167 -1.04 -3.90 -13.20
C VAL A 167 -1.82 -3.82 -14.52
N TRP A 168 -2.57 -4.86 -14.87
CA TRP A 168 -3.31 -4.90 -16.14
C TRP A 168 -4.24 -3.70 -16.34
N ASN A 169 -4.29 -3.20 -17.56
CA ASN A 169 -5.21 -2.13 -17.99
C ASN A 169 -5.10 -0.85 -17.15
N THR A 170 -3.93 -0.62 -16.54
CA THR A 170 -3.59 0.60 -15.81
C THR A 170 -2.32 1.21 -16.37
N GLY A 171 -2.07 2.46 -16.04
CA GLY A 171 -0.86 3.16 -16.45
C GLY A 171 -0.37 4.12 -15.37
N LEU A 172 0.95 4.28 -15.31
CA LEU A 172 1.62 5.26 -14.49
C LEU A 172 2.18 6.35 -15.41
N ARG A 173 1.98 7.61 -15.08
CA ARG A 173 2.58 8.74 -15.78
C ARG A 173 3.33 9.60 -14.79
N ILE A 174 4.56 9.94 -15.09
CA ILE A 174 5.37 10.87 -14.29
C ILE A 174 5.57 12.12 -15.16
N LEU A 175 5.00 13.23 -14.69
CA LEU A 175 4.88 14.46 -15.47
C LEU A 175 5.53 15.63 -14.73
N ASP A 176 6.05 16.58 -15.50
CA ASP A 176 6.51 17.87 -14.99
C ASP A 176 5.34 18.83 -14.71
N ALA A 177 5.64 20.02 -14.21
CA ALA A 177 4.64 21.05 -13.91
C ALA A 177 3.88 21.57 -15.17
N MET A 178 4.40 21.32 -16.37
CA MET A 178 3.78 21.66 -17.65
C MET A 178 3.03 20.46 -18.28
N MET A 179 2.90 19.36 -17.52
CA MET A 179 2.25 18.12 -17.95
C MET A 179 2.99 17.38 -19.07
N HIS A 180 4.30 17.57 -19.22
CA HIS A 180 5.12 16.77 -20.13
C HIS A 180 5.70 15.56 -19.42
N PRO A 181 5.78 14.38 -20.10
CA PRO A 181 6.46 13.22 -19.55
C PRO A 181 7.94 13.51 -19.26
N VAL A 182 8.41 13.09 -18.10
CA VAL A 182 9.82 13.23 -17.74
C VAL A 182 10.62 11.99 -18.14
N PRO A 183 11.90 12.14 -18.53
CA PRO A 183 12.76 11.00 -18.83
C PRO A 183 13.14 10.20 -17.58
N PRO A 184 13.63 8.95 -17.73
CA PRO A 184 14.13 8.15 -16.61
C PRO A 184 15.14 8.90 -15.73
N GLY A 185 15.04 8.71 -14.41
CA GLY A 185 15.86 9.40 -13.41
C GLY A 185 15.38 10.79 -13.02
N VAL A 186 14.52 11.43 -13.82
CA VAL A 186 13.98 12.76 -13.52
C VAL A 186 12.72 12.64 -12.67
N VAL A 187 12.65 13.47 -11.64
CA VAL A 187 11.54 13.53 -10.67
C VAL A 187 10.36 14.30 -11.26
N GLY A 188 9.14 13.79 -11.03
CA GLY A 188 7.91 14.46 -11.43
C GLY A 188 6.72 14.01 -10.58
N ASP A 189 5.56 14.61 -10.83
CA ASP A 189 4.30 14.25 -10.22
C ASP A 189 3.77 12.94 -10.81
N LEU A 190 3.30 12.03 -9.96
CA LEU A 190 2.73 10.75 -10.37
C LEU A 190 1.23 10.88 -10.65
N TYR A 191 0.83 10.42 -11.82
CA TYR A 191 -0.57 10.29 -12.24
C TYR A 191 -0.88 8.84 -12.61
N LEU A 192 -2.12 8.43 -12.34
CA LEU A 192 -2.62 7.07 -12.62
C LEU A 192 -3.67 7.13 -13.73
N THR A 193 -3.67 6.12 -14.61
CA THR A 193 -4.61 6.00 -15.71
C THR A 193 -5.20 4.59 -15.80
N GLY A 194 -6.27 4.42 -16.56
CA GLY A 194 -6.82 3.12 -16.91
C GLY A 194 -8.11 2.75 -16.20
N ILE A 195 -8.49 1.49 -16.36
CA ILE A 195 -9.82 0.97 -16.01
C ILE A 195 -10.10 0.94 -14.49
N GLN A 196 -9.04 0.98 -13.68
CA GLN A 196 -9.17 0.95 -12.22
C GLN A 196 -9.48 2.32 -11.60
N LEU A 197 -9.48 3.40 -12.38
CA LEU A 197 -9.84 4.71 -11.85
C LEU A 197 -11.27 4.74 -11.31
N ALA A 198 -11.42 5.28 -10.10
CA ALA A 198 -12.73 5.49 -9.50
C ALA A 198 -13.56 6.49 -10.30
N GLN A 199 -14.88 6.46 -10.08
CA GLN A 199 -15.80 7.43 -10.67
C GLN A 199 -15.59 8.83 -10.09
N GLY A 200 -15.18 8.89 -8.83
CA GLY A 200 -14.91 10.12 -8.09
C GLY A 200 -15.29 10.01 -6.62
N TYR A 201 -15.50 11.15 -5.99
CA TYR A 201 -15.88 11.27 -4.58
C TYR A 201 -17.38 11.52 -4.45
N LEU A 202 -18.07 10.70 -3.65
CA LEU A 202 -19.51 10.81 -3.43
C LEU A 202 -19.86 12.18 -2.85
N GLY A 203 -20.77 12.89 -3.52
CA GLY A 203 -21.23 14.21 -3.09
C GLY A 203 -20.20 15.34 -3.20
N ARG A 204 -19.02 15.09 -3.82
CA ARG A 204 -17.93 16.07 -3.95
C ARG A 204 -17.49 16.23 -5.41
N PRO A 205 -18.32 16.85 -6.26
CA PRO A 205 -17.97 17.08 -7.66
C PRO A 205 -16.77 18.05 -7.83
N ASP A 206 -16.62 18.99 -6.94
CA ASP A 206 -15.49 19.93 -6.84
C ASP A 206 -14.15 19.19 -6.69
N LEU A 207 -14.07 18.30 -5.69
CA LEU A 207 -12.88 17.49 -5.42
C LEU A 207 -12.66 16.47 -6.54
N THR A 208 -13.72 15.89 -7.07
CA THR A 208 -13.63 14.96 -8.20
C THR A 208 -13.01 15.63 -9.41
N ALA A 209 -13.47 16.82 -9.80
CA ALA A 209 -12.94 17.56 -10.94
C ALA A 209 -11.48 18.02 -10.74
N SER A 210 -11.05 18.28 -9.50
CA SER A 210 -9.68 18.70 -9.20
C SER A 210 -8.66 17.55 -9.20
N ARG A 211 -9.12 16.32 -8.92
CA ARG A 211 -8.24 15.14 -8.81
C ARG A 211 -8.30 14.21 -10.03
N PHE A 212 -9.49 14.06 -10.65
CA PHE A 212 -9.70 13.24 -11.85
C PHE A 212 -9.79 14.15 -13.07
N ILE A 213 -8.66 14.45 -13.66
CA ILE A 213 -8.51 15.40 -14.76
C ILE A 213 -8.47 14.67 -16.11
N ALA A 214 -8.67 15.41 -17.22
CA ALA A 214 -8.51 14.84 -18.56
C ALA A 214 -7.07 14.36 -18.78
N ASP A 215 -6.92 13.19 -19.42
CA ASP A 215 -5.62 12.68 -19.84
C ASP A 215 -5.21 13.38 -21.15
N PRO A 216 -4.16 14.22 -21.18
CA PRO A 216 -3.78 14.94 -22.39
C PRO A 216 -3.19 14.04 -23.48
N PHE A 217 -2.84 12.79 -23.15
CA PHE A 217 -2.24 11.83 -24.06
C PHE A 217 -3.23 10.82 -24.63
N THR A 218 -4.43 10.70 -24.02
CA THR A 218 -5.46 9.75 -24.44
C THR A 218 -6.81 10.46 -24.49
N PRO A 219 -7.25 10.95 -25.68
CA PRO A 219 -8.49 11.71 -25.81
C PRO A 219 -9.71 10.95 -25.26
N GLY A 220 -10.50 11.62 -24.43
CA GLY A 220 -11.71 11.08 -23.81
C GLY A 220 -11.46 10.31 -22.51
N GLU A 221 -10.21 10.02 -22.17
CA GLU A 221 -9.85 9.34 -20.92
C GLU A 221 -9.52 10.33 -19.80
N ARG A 222 -9.46 9.81 -18.59
CA ARG A 222 -9.09 10.55 -17.38
C ARG A 222 -7.80 10.00 -16.78
N MET A 223 -7.12 10.86 -16.03
CA MET A 223 -6.08 10.44 -15.12
C MET A 223 -6.31 10.99 -13.71
N TYR A 224 -5.85 10.26 -12.72
CA TYR A 224 -5.93 10.64 -11.32
C TYR A 224 -4.62 11.28 -10.86
N ARG A 225 -4.70 12.48 -10.31
CA ARG A 225 -3.58 13.20 -9.69
C ARG A 225 -3.37 12.70 -8.26
N THR A 226 -2.32 11.90 -8.04
CA THR A 226 -2.07 11.25 -6.74
C THR A 226 -1.63 12.22 -5.65
N GLY A 227 -0.85 13.25 -6.01
CA GLY A 227 -0.07 14.07 -5.08
C GLY A 227 1.23 13.38 -4.64
N ASP A 228 1.56 12.24 -5.20
CA ASP A 228 2.83 11.55 -4.98
C ASP A 228 3.88 12.02 -6.00
N VAL A 229 5.14 12.00 -5.57
CA VAL A 229 6.31 12.33 -6.37
C VAL A 229 7.09 11.05 -6.66
N ALA A 230 7.48 10.85 -7.90
CA ALA A 230 8.13 9.63 -8.35
C ALA A 230 9.14 9.87 -9.47
N ARG A 231 9.90 8.84 -9.83
CA ARG A 231 10.73 8.81 -11.04
C ARG A 231 10.75 7.41 -11.65
N TRP A 232 10.99 7.36 -12.95
CA TRP A 232 11.30 6.10 -13.64
C TRP A 232 12.73 5.66 -13.33
N LEU A 233 12.92 4.39 -13.06
CA LEU A 233 14.23 3.75 -13.03
C LEU A 233 14.59 3.24 -14.44
N GLU A 234 15.88 2.94 -14.67
CA GLU A 234 16.37 2.45 -15.97
C GLU A 234 15.75 1.12 -16.40
N ASN A 235 15.36 0.28 -15.42
CA ASN A 235 14.68 -0.99 -15.66
C ASN A 235 13.17 -0.86 -15.92
N GLY A 236 12.64 0.38 -15.99
CA GLY A 236 11.22 0.66 -16.21
C GLY A 236 10.33 0.55 -14.98
N ALA A 237 10.87 0.27 -13.81
CA ALA A 237 10.15 0.36 -12.56
C ALA A 237 9.98 1.82 -12.11
N VAL A 238 8.95 2.10 -11.33
CA VAL A 238 8.72 3.41 -10.71
C VAL A 238 9.22 3.40 -9.27
N GLU A 239 10.03 4.39 -8.92
CA GLU A 239 10.45 4.67 -7.54
C GLU A 239 9.60 5.79 -6.95
N TYR A 240 9.03 5.54 -5.78
CA TYR A 240 8.28 6.52 -4.99
C TYR A 240 9.24 7.36 -4.15
N LEU A 241 9.08 8.69 -4.19
CA LEU A 241 9.99 9.63 -3.52
C LEU A 241 9.31 10.45 -2.41
N GLY A 242 8.02 10.24 -2.19
CA GLY A 242 7.26 10.98 -1.18
C GLY A 242 6.05 11.69 -1.75
N ARG A 243 5.58 12.71 -1.03
CA ARG A 243 4.42 13.51 -1.43
C ARG A 243 4.79 14.95 -1.72
N SER A 244 4.06 15.55 -2.64
CA SER A 244 4.15 16.98 -2.96
C SER A 244 3.18 17.84 -2.12
N ASP A 245 2.29 17.20 -1.35
CA ASP A 245 1.31 17.85 -0.48
C ASP A 245 1.52 17.44 1.01
N ASP A 246 0.73 18.04 1.92
CA ASP A 246 0.83 17.82 3.36
C ASP A 246 0.13 16.55 3.86
N GLN A 247 -0.36 15.71 2.96
CA GLN A 247 -1.00 14.46 3.32
C GLN A 247 0.03 13.45 3.83
N LEU A 248 -0.30 12.78 4.92
CA LEU A 248 0.57 11.78 5.54
C LEU A 248 -0.06 10.40 5.52
N LYS A 249 0.82 9.37 5.53
CA LYS A 249 0.43 8.00 5.86
C LYS A 249 1.13 7.62 7.16
N ILE A 250 0.36 7.30 8.21
CA ILE A 250 0.87 6.87 9.51
C ILE A 250 0.16 5.56 9.87
N ARG A 251 0.91 4.47 10.00
CA ARG A 251 0.39 3.12 10.26
C ARG A 251 -0.69 2.72 9.24
N GLY A 252 -0.46 3.05 7.97
CA GLY A 252 -1.37 2.81 6.86
C GLY A 252 -2.60 3.73 6.80
N GLN A 253 -2.82 4.60 7.79
CA GLN A 253 -3.91 5.57 7.76
C GLN A 253 -3.52 6.79 6.93
N ARG A 254 -4.39 7.16 6.00
CA ARG A 254 -4.27 8.37 5.19
C ARG A 254 -4.82 9.56 5.98
N ILE A 255 -3.95 10.51 6.30
CA ILE A 255 -4.24 11.62 7.20
C ILE A 255 -4.07 12.94 6.45
N GLU A 256 -5.14 13.74 6.45
CA GLU A 256 -5.14 15.11 5.98
C GLU A 256 -4.94 16.03 7.19
N LEU A 257 -3.74 16.60 7.36
CA LEU A 257 -3.45 17.49 8.51
C LEU A 257 -4.42 18.67 8.58
N GLY A 258 -4.76 19.28 7.44
CA GLY A 258 -5.71 20.37 7.39
C GLY A 258 -7.16 19.99 7.75
N GLU A 259 -7.54 18.71 7.77
CA GLU A 259 -8.83 18.28 8.31
C GLU A 259 -8.82 18.32 9.84
N ILE A 260 -7.72 17.88 10.45
CA ILE A 260 -7.52 17.94 11.91
C ILE A 260 -7.49 19.39 12.36
N ASP A 261 -6.75 20.27 11.68
CA ASP A 261 -6.67 21.69 11.98
C ASP A 261 -8.06 22.36 11.98
N ARG A 262 -8.85 22.08 10.93
CA ARG A 262 -10.24 22.58 10.85
C ARG A 262 -11.13 22.03 11.96
N GLY A 263 -10.95 20.74 12.32
CA GLY A 263 -11.69 20.12 13.42
C GLY A 263 -11.38 20.78 14.77
N MET A 264 -10.10 21.09 15.03
CA MET A 264 -9.68 21.79 16.24
C MET A 264 -10.16 23.24 16.25
N GLN A 265 -10.08 23.96 15.13
CA GLN A 265 -10.56 25.34 15.00
C GLN A 265 -12.08 25.49 15.15
N ALA A 266 -12.84 24.40 14.95
CA ALA A 266 -14.28 24.39 15.17
C ALA A 266 -14.67 24.33 16.66
N LEU A 267 -13.71 24.08 17.56
CA LEU A 267 -13.95 24.10 19.00
C LEU A 267 -14.07 25.53 19.52
N PRO A 268 -14.94 25.78 20.52
CA PRO A 268 -15.00 27.09 21.20
C PRO A 268 -13.60 27.44 21.74
N ASP A 269 -13.25 28.71 21.66
CA ASP A 269 -12.01 29.27 22.19
C ASP A 269 -10.71 28.86 21.47
N VAL A 270 -10.78 28.17 20.31
CA VAL A 270 -9.63 27.89 19.45
C VAL A 270 -9.62 28.87 18.26
N GLU A 271 -8.67 29.80 18.26
CA GLU A 271 -8.52 30.81 17.20
C GLU A 271 -7.71 30.23 16.01
N GLN A 272 -6.65 29.47 16.31
CA GLN A 272 -5.80 28.84 15.31
C GLN A 272 -5.33 27.45 15.79
N ALA A 273 -5.19 26.52 14.86
CA ALA A 273 -4.65 25.19 15.11
C ALA A 273 -3.73 24.78 13.97
N VAL A 274 -2.63 24.12 14.28
CA VAL A 274 -1.68 23.56 13.34
C VAL A 274 -1.24 22.18 13.82
N THR A 275 -1.44 21.18 12.98
CA THR A 275 -1.04 19.79 13.27
C THR A 275 0.26 19.45 12.56
N HIS A 276 1.18 18.86 13.28
CA HIS A 276 2.42 18.30 12.73
C HIS A 276 2.60 16.83 13.09
N ALA A 277 3.28 16.09 12.20
CA ALA A 277 3.77 14.76 12.53
C ALA A 277 5.24 14.85 12.96
N CYS A 278 5.53 14.43 14.18
CA CYS A 278 6.89 14.44 14.74
C CYS A 278 7.23 13.11 15.37
N VAL A 279 8.55 12.80 15.39
CA VAL A 279 9.09 11.67 16.14
C VAL A 279 9.35 12.15 17.57
N ILE A 280 8.49 11.77 18.50
CA ILE A 280 8.57 12.22 19.91
C ILE A 280 9.63 11.41 20.69
N ASN A 281 9.88 10.14 20.30
CA ASN A 281 10.82 9.30 21.02
C ASN A 281 11.66 8.46 20.04
N GLN A 282 12.95 8.83 19.87
CA GLN A 282 13.87 8.11 18.99
C GLN A 282 14.18 6.67 19.47
N ALA A 283 14.00 6.38 20.76
CA ALA A 283 14.24 5.03 21.31
C ALA A 283 13.17 4.00 20.91
N ALA A 284 12.01 4.45 20.40
CA ALA A 284 10.95 3.57 19.91
C ALA A 284 11.06 3.30 18.39
N ALA A 285 12.07 3.85 17.72
CA ALA A 285 12.23 3.81 16.26
C ALA A 285 12.87 2.51 15.72
N THR A 286 12.79 1.41 16.45
CA THR A 286 13.20 0.11 15.93
C THR A 286 12.10 -0.45 15.04
N GLY A 287 12.15 -0.09 13.75
CA GLY A 287 11.48 -0.83 12.69
C GLY A 287 10.07 -0.37 12.25
N GLY A 288 9.50 0.73 12.77
CA GLY A 288 8.19 1.22 12.36
C GLY A 288 8.13 2.75 12.20
N ASP A 289 7.03 3.28 11.63
CA ASP A 289 6.80 4.73 11.58
C ASP A 289 6.59 5.29 13.00
N ALA A 290 7.63 5.91 13.54
CA ALA A 290 7.66 6.48 14.89
C ALA A 290 6.97 7.86 14.97
N ARG A 291 6.38 8.35 13.86
CA ARG A 291 5.70 9.64 13.84
C ARG A 291 4.41 9.60 14.65
N GLN A 292 4.16 10.68 15.38
CA GLN A 292 2.94 10.95 16.12
C GLN A 292 2.40 12.31 15.71
N LEU A 293 1.09 12.45 15.73
CA LEU A 293 0.45 13.74 15.48
C LEU A 293 0.48 14.59 16.76
N VAL A 294 0.88 15.83 16.60
CA VAL A 294 0.89 16.86 17.63
C VAL A 294 0.18 18.09 17.07
N GLY A 295 -0.81 18.56 17.76
CA GLY A 295 -1.64 19.73 17.40
C GLY A 295 -1.82 20.68 18.54
#